data_d02115b114fcce14e96716e5fa1c72fa
#
_entry.id   d02115b114fcce14e96716e5fa1c72fa
#
_cell.length_a   1.000
_cell.length_b   1.000
_cell.length_c   1.000
_cell.angle_alpha   90.00
_cell.angle_beta   90.00
_cell.angle_gamma   90.00
#
_symmetry.space_group_name_H-M   'P 1'
#
loop_
_entity.id
_entity.type
_entity.pdbx_description
1 polymer ?
#
loop_
_entity_poly.entity_id
_entity_poly.type
_entity_poly.pdbx_seq_one_letter_code
_entity_poly.pdbx_strand_id
1 'polypeptide(L)'
;SVGVTRGGQGRVPAAPAAYPYCYDGEPLDIPQADLIVINHGANDYAAAPERYAAAYTELLDAVRARSPLATVFAVSAFRGTHREALAELIPEYNRARGCRVHFVDTAGWIPPEPLHPHRDGHKTVADRLVPIIWEAMQKGR
;
A
#
# COMPACT_ATOMS: atom_id res chain seq x y z
N SER A 1 8.03 12.29 4.21
CA SER A 1 7.63 11.04 3.55
C SER A 1 7.80 9.88 4.51
N VAL A 2 6.86 8.99 4.58
CA VAL A 2 6.84 7.81 5.45
C VAL A 2 6.88 6.55 4.57
N GLY A 3 7.67 5.56 4.96
CA GLY A 3 7.68 4.22 4.39
C GLY A 3 7.06 3.21 5.34
N VAL A 4 7.00 1.94 4.94
CA VAL A 4 6.54 0.87 5.85
C VAL A 4 7.62 0.48 6.87
N THR A 5 8.91 0.62 6.50
CA THR A 5 10.05 0.33 7.38
C THR A 5 10.68 1.57 7.98
N ARG A 6 10.30 2.75 7.52
CA ARG A 6 10.95 4.03 7.86
C ARG A 6 9.92 5.10 8.20
N GLY A 7 10.09 5.73 9.35
CA GLY A 7 9.34 6.91 9.75
C GLY A 7 9.70 8.18 8.98
N GLY A 8 8.90 9.21 9.16
CA GLY A 8 9.11 10.54 8.59
C GLY A 8 10.10 11.40 9.39
N GLN A 9 10.12 12.69 9.08
CA GLN A 9 10.88 13.67 9.85
C GLN A 9 10.27 13.85 11.25
N GLY A 10 11.12 14.18 12.22
CA GLY A 10 10.72 14.32 13.60
C GLY A 10 10.36 12.98 14.23
N ARG A 11 9.21 12.91 14.89
CA ARG A 11 8.73 11.71 15.59
C ARG A 11 7.68 10.90 14.83
N VAL A 12 7.48 11.17 13.54
CA VAL A 12 6.49 10.43 12.74
C VAL A 12 6.95 8.99 12.57
N PRO A 13 6.23 8.00 13.11
CA PRO A 13 6.61 6.60 13.01
C PRO A 13 6.44 6.06 11.58
N ALA A 14 6.90 4.83 11.32
CA ALA A 14 6.65 4.12 10.08
C ALA A 14 5.15 3.84 9.89
N ALA A 15 4.71 3.60 8.65
CA ALA A 15 3.29 3.51 8.30
C ALA A 15 2.48 2.52 9.16
N PRO A 16 2.96 1.32 9.51
CA PRO A 16 2.20 0.41 10.36
C PRO A 16 1.84 1.01 11.72
N ALA A 17 2.79 1.70 12.35
CA ALA A 17 2.59 2.33 13.64
C ALA A 17 1.85 3.69 13.54
N ALA A 18 1.95 4.38 12.39
CA ALA A 18 1.26 5.65 12.16
C ALA A 18 -0.21 5.47 11.76
N TYR A 19 -0.55 4.37 11.10
CA TYR A 19 -1.87 4.15 10.51
C TYR A 19 -3.05 4.31 11.49
N PRO A 20 -2.96 3.88 12.75
CA PRO A 20 -4.07 4.03 13.71
C PRO A 20 -4.33 5.47 14.18
N TYR A 21 -3.49 6.43 13.80
CA TYR A 21 -3.52 7.79 14.35
C TYR A 21 -3.68 8.85 13.28
N CYS A 22 -4.40 9.94 13.61
CA CYS A 22 -4.44 11.17 12.80
C CYS A 22 -3.14 11.95 12.95
N TYR A 23 -2.64 12.07 14.19
CA TYR A 23 -1.38 12.69 14.59
C TYR A 23 -0.94 12.12 15.94
N ASP A 24 0.19 12.57 16.47
CA ASP A 24 0.83 12.00 17.65
C ASP A 24 -0.14 11.92 18.84
N GLY A 25 -0.44 10.70 19.27
CA GLY A 25 -1.31 10.42 20.42
C GLY A 25 -2.82 10.51 20.16
N GLU A 26 -3.26 10.94 18.97
CA GLU A 26 -4.69 11.07 18.65
C GLU A 26 -5.15 9.95 17.73
N PRO A 27 -6.01 9.04 18.18
CA PRO A 27 -6.55 7.96 17.34
C PRO A 27 -7.29 8.50 16.12
N LEU A 28 -7.19 7.76 15.02
CA LEU A 28 -7.94 8.04 13.82
C LEU A 28 -9.43 7.75 14.02
N ASP A 29 -10.23 8.79 14.15
CA ASP A 29 -11.69 8.70 14.29
C ASP A 29 -12.38 9.00 12.96
N ILE A 30 -12.36 8.02 12.05
CA ILE A 30 -13.08 8.05 10.79
C ILE A 30 -13.87 6.77 10.61
N PRO A 31 -14.96 6.77 9.81
CA PRO A 31 -15.67 5.55 9.44
C PRO A 31 -14.76 4.48 8.83
N GLN A 32 -15.17 3.22 8.92
CA GLN A 32 -14.50 2.15 8.20
C GLN A 32 -14.53 2.43 6.70
N ALA A 33 -13.42 2.13 6.03
CA ALA A 33 -13.33 2.30 4.59
C ALA A 33 -13.91 1.08 3.85
N ASP A 34 -14.58 1.31 2.71
CA ASP A 34 -14.99 0.26 1.79
C ASP A 34 -13.86 -0.14 0.84
N LEU A 35 -12.98 0.81 0.56
CA LEU A 35 -11.84 0.66 -0.36
C LEU A 35 -10.58 1.27 0.25
N ILE A 36 -9.50 0.52 0.22
CA ILE A 36 -8.17 0.98 0.66
C ILE A 36 -7.15 0.69 -0.42
N VAL A 37 -6.40 1.73 -0.82
CA VAL A 37 -5.30 1.62 -1.77
C VAL A 37 -4.00 1.97 -1.05
N ILE A 38 -3.07 1.02 -1.02
CA ILE A 38 -1.76 1.16 -0.38
C ILE A 38 -0.71 1.24 -1.48
N ASN A 39 -0.03 2.39 -1.61
CA ASN A 39 1.10 2.57 -2.53
C ASN A 39 2.34 2.99 -1.73
N HIS A 40 2.91 2.03 -1.01
CA HIS A 40 4.13 2.19 -0.22
C HIS A 40 5.30 1.42 -0.84
N GLY A 41 6.53 1.82 -0.48
CA GLY A 41 7.77 1.18 -0.91
C GLY A 41 8.82 2.16 -1.43
N ALA A 42 8.41 3.28 -2.03
CA ALA A 42 9.35 4.25 -2.59
C ALA A 42 10.35 4.81 -1.56
N ASN A 43 9.93 4.95 -0.31
CA ASN A 43 10.79 5.45 0.79
C ASN A 43 11.54 4.33 1.53
N ASP A 44 11.34 3.09 1.15
CA ASP A 44 11.90 1.91 1.81
C ASP A 44 13.11 1.33 1.05
N TYR A 45 13.65 2.07 0.09
CA TYR A 45 14.72 1.64 -0.83
C TYR A 45 15.98 1.09 -0.16
N ALA A 46 16.24 1.46 1.10
CA ALA A 46 17.39 0.99 1.88
C ALA A 46 17.06 -0.23 2.76
N ALA A 47 15.82 -0.67 2.81
CA ALA A 47 15.43 -1.84 3.60
C ALA A 47 15.74 -3.14 2.86
N ALA A 48 16.11 -4.19 3.59
CA ALA A 48 16.14 -5.54 3.04
C ALA A 48 14.70 -6.00 2.68
N PRO A 49 14.53 -6.81 1.61
CA PRO A 49 13.21 -7.27 1.16
C PRO A 49 12.40 -7.95 2.27
N GLU A 50 13.04 -8.76 3.10
CA GLU A 50 12.41 -9.49 4.21
C GLU A 50 11.88 -8.52 5.29
N ARG A 51 12.64 -7.48 5.59
CA ARG A 51 12.21 -6.42 6.53
C ARG A 51 11.05 -5.62 5.97
N TYR A 52 11.09 -5.33 4.67
CA TYR A 52 9.98 -4.67 3.99
C TYR A 52 8.71 -5.52 4.05
N ALA A 53 8.81 -6.82 3.71
CA ALA A 53 7.68 -7.74 3.73
C ALA A 53 7.07 -7.87 5.14
N ALA A 54 7.90 -7.98 6.19
CA ALA A 54 7.43 -8.03 7.58
C ALA A 54 6.67 -6.76 7.96
N ALA A 55 7.23 -5.57 7.70
CA ALA A 55 6.59 -4.30 8.01
C ALA A 55 5.31 -4.06 7.17
N TYR A 56 5.29 -4.52 5.92
CA TYR A 56 4.09 -4.45 5.08
C TYR A 56 2.98 -5.36 5.60
N THR A 57 3.33 -6.55 6.14
CA THR A 57 2.39 -7.44 6.81
C THR A 57 1.75 -6.76 8.02
N GLU A 58 2.54 -6.09 8.87
CA GLU A 58 2.04 -5.32 10.02
C GLU A 58 1.06 -4.22 9.58
N LEU A 59 1.36 -3.51 8.48
CA LEU A 59 0.44 -2.51 7.92
C LEU A 59 -0.87 -3.15 7.45
N LEU A 60 -0.81 -4.28 6.74
CA LEU A 60 -2.01 -4.99 6.30
C LEU A 60 -2.85 -5.49 7.47
N ASP A 61 -2.22 -6.01 8.53
CA ASP A 61 -2.91 -6.45 9.75
C ASP A 61 -3.61 -5.24 10.43
N ALA A 62 -2.95 -4.08 10.53
CA ALA A 62 -3.55 -2.86 11.08
C ALA A 62 -4.74 -2.35 10.22
N VAL A 63 -4.58 -2.39 8.90
CA VAL A 63 -5.65 -2.05 7.95
C VAL A 63 -6.86 -2.96 8.12
N ARG A 64 -6.63 -4.28 8.19
CA ARG A 64 -7.69 -5.27 8.37
C ARG A 64 -8.38 -5.18 9.73
N ALA A 65 -7.63 -4.92 10.80
CA ALA A 65 -8.20 -4.73 12.12
C ALA A 65 -9.19 -3.55 12.15
N ARG A 66 -8.89 -2.47 11.41
CA ARG A 66 -9.73 -1.27 11.35
C ARG A 66 -10.90 -1.40 10.36
N SER A 67 -10.65 -1.97 9.19
CA SER A 67 -11.63 -2.08 8.09
C SER A 67 -11.68 -3.51 7.56
N PRO A 68 -12.27 -4.45 8.32
CA PRO A 68 -12.22 -5.88 8.01
C PRO A 68 -12.92 -6.24 6.70
N LEU A 69 -13.91 -5.44 6.28
CA LEU A 69 -14.68 -5.66 5.06
C LEU A 69 -14.15 -4.88 3.84
N ALA A 70 -13.13 -4.03 4.03
CA ALA A 70 -12.60 -3.23 2.94
C ALA A 70 -12.01 -4.10 1.81
N THR A 71 -12.24 -3.69 0.57
CA THR A 71 -11.45 -4.16 -0.56
C THR A 71 -10.09 -3.46 -0.53
N VAL A 72 -9.01 -4.24 -0.42
CA VAL A 72 -7.64 -3.69 -0.26
C VAL A 72 -6.81 -3.96 -1.50
N PHE A 73 -6.14 -2.91 -1.99
CA PHE A 73 -5.18 -2.98 -3.09
C PHE A 73 -3.78 -2.62 -2.59
N ALA A 74 -2.84 -3.55 -2.78
CA ALA A 74 -1.41 -3.35 -2.58
C ALA A 74 -0.79 -3.00 -3.95
N VAL A 75 -0.52 -1.73 -4.16
CA VAL A 75 0.01 -1.19 -5.42
C VAL A 75 1.52 -1.06 -5.31
N SER A 76 2.28 -1.68 -6.21
CA SER A 76 3.74 -1.59 -6.19
C SER A 76 4.20 -0.14 -6.37
N ALA A 77 5.36 0.20 -5.78
CA ALA A 77 5.97 1.50 -5.99
C ALA A 77 6.32 1.69 -7.48
N PHE A 78 6.04 2.87 -8.05
CA PHE A 78 6.17 3.14 -9.48
C PHE A 78 7.58 2.92 -10.04
N ARG A 79 8.61 3.02 -9.21
CA ARG A 79 10.01 2.75 -9.55
C ARG A 79 10.43 1.29 -9.31
N GLY A 80 9.49 0.43 -8.94
CA GLY A 80 9.73 -1.00 -8.73
C GLY A 80 10.41 -1.36 -7.41
N THR A 81 10.61 -0.39 -6.48
CA THR A 81 11.19 -0.69 -5.16
C THR A 81 10.36 -1.75 -4.45
N HIS A 82 10.98 -2.86 -4.05
CA HIS A 82 10.36 -4.02 -3.37
C HIS A 82 9.17 -4.65 -4.13
N ARG A 83 9.11 -4.48 -5.44
CA ARG A 83 8.03 -5.02 -6.27
C ARG A 83 7.92 -6.55 -6.17
N GLU A 84 9.06 -7.25 -6.28
CA GLU A 84 9.10 -8.72 -6.19
C GLU A 84 8.70 -9.20 -4.78
N ALA A 85 9.26 -8.59 -3.74
CA ALA A 85 8.90 -8.92 -2.36
C ALA A 85 7.40 -8.74 -2.10
N LEU A 86 6.77 -7.69 -2.66
CA LEU A 86 5.33 -7.47 -2.52
C LEU A 86 4.52 -8.49 -3.33
N ALA A 87 4.97 -8.85 -4.52
CA ALA A 87 4.32 -9.84 -5.37
C ALA A 87 4.31 -11.24 -4.73
N GLU A 88 5.38 -11.59 -3.99
CA GLU A 88 5.48 -12.85 -3.24
C GLU A 88 4.65 -12.79 -1.95
N LEU A 89 4.72 -11.68 -1.23
CA LEU A 89 4.03 -11.49 0.05
C LEU A 89 2.51 -11.61 -0.07
N ILE A 90 1.89 -10.96 -1.05
CA ILE A 90 0.43 -10.84 -1.08
C ILE A 90 -0.29 -12.18 -1.22
N PRO A 91 0.10 -13.12 -2.10
CA PRO A 91 -0.51 -14.45 -2.15
C PRO A 91 -0.36 -15.23 -0.84
N GLU A 92 0.79 -15.13 -0.18
CA GLU A 92 1.05 -15.79 1.10
C GLU A 92 0.20 -15.21 2.23
N TYR A 93 0.14 -13.88 2.31
CA TYR A 93 -0.70 -13.17 3.27
C TYR A 93 -2.17 -13.57 3.12
N ASN A 94 -2.70 -13.58 1.89
CA ASN A 94 -4.07 -13.96 1.61
C ASN A 94 -4.38 -15.39 2.08
N ARG A 95 -3.46 -16.32 1.80
CA ARG A 95 -3.60 -17.74 2.22
C ARG A 95 -3.57 -17.86 3.74
N ALA A 96 -2.63 -17.17 4.41
CA ALA A 96 -2.45 -17.25 5.85
C ALA A 96 -3.61 -16.60 6.64
N ARG A 97 -4.22 -15.54 6.10
CA ARG A 97 -5.29 -14.79 6.77
C ARG A 97 -6.70 -15.13 6.28
N GLY A 98 -6.85 -15.97 5.26
CA GLY A 98 -8.15 -16.28 4.65
C GLY A 98 -8.86 -15.04 4.09
N CYS A 99 -8.10 -14.06 3.58
CA CYS A 99 -8.62 -12.79 3.08
C CYS A 99 -8.20 -12.53 1.63
N ARG A 100 -8.65 -11.42 1.07
CA ARG A 100 -8.26 -11.00 -0.27
C ARG A 100 -7.69 -9.59 -0.24
N VAL A 101 -6.40 -9.48 -0.50
CA VAL A 101 -5.69 -8.26 -0.89
C VAL A 101 -5.33 -8.40 -2.38
N HIS A 102 -5.61 -7.39 -3.18
CA HIS A 102 -5.28 -7.39 -4.60
C HIS A 102 -3.89 -6.79 -4.81
N PHE A 103 -2.96 -7.55 -5.36
CA PHE A 103 -1.69 -7.01 -5.82
C PHE A 103 -1.86 -6.34 -7.16
N VAL A 104 -1.36 -5.11 -7.30
CA VAL A 104 -1.33 -4.36 -8.56
C VAL A 104 0.11 -4.03 -8.92
N ASP A 105 0.58 -4.66 -9.98
CA ASP A 105 1.90 -4.39 -10.54
C ASP A 105 1.85 -3.17 -11.45
N THR A 106 2.62 -2.13 -11.09
CA THR A 106 2.70 -0.88 -11.85
C THR A 106 3.92 -0.80 -12.76
N ALA A 107 4.64 -1.91 -12.96
CA ALA A 107 5.84 -1.93 -13.80
C ALA A 107 5.55 -1.40 -15.22
N GLY A 108 6.33 -0.41 -15.64
CA GLY A 108 6.19 0.19 -16.97
C GLY A 108 4.93 1.05 -17.18
N TRP A 109 4.21 1.38 -16.12
CA TRP A 109 3.04 2.27 -16.25
C TRP A 109 3.44 3.70 -16.55
N ILE A 110 4.52 4.16 -15.94
CA ILE A 110 5.08 5.49 -16.15
C ILE A 110 6.61 5.40 -16.26
N PRO A 111 7.29 6.39 -16.84
CA PRO A 111 8.74 6.47 -16.82
C PRO A 111 9.30 6.45 -15.39
N PRO A 112 10.51 5.90 -15.17
CA PRO A 112 11.13 5.88 -13.85
C PRO A 112 11.53 7.26 -13.32
N GLU A 113 11.63 8.24 -14.19
CA GLU A 113 11.93 9.64 -13.85
C GLU A 113 10.81 10.57 -14.37
N PRO A 114 10.50 11.63 -13.63
CA PRO A 114 11.05 12.01 -12.29
C PRO A 114 10.55 11.10 -11.16
N LEU A 115 11.21 11.19 -9.98
CA LEU A 115 10.86 10.40 -8.78
C LEU A 115 9.37 10.52 -8.41
N HIS A 116 8.84 11.72 -8.52
CA HIS A 116 7.41 12.00 -8.32
C HIS A 116 6.78 12.24 -9.68
N PRO A 117 5.78 11.45 -10.07
CA PRO A 117 5.10 11.63 -11.35
C PRO A 117 4.55 13.05 -11.49
N HIS A 118 4.70 13.64 -12.67
CA HIS A 118 3.98 14.86 -13.02
C HIS A 118 2.49 14.56 -13.25
N ARG A 119 1.69 15.58 -13.49
CA ARG A 119 0.24 15.50 -13.71
C ARG A 119 -0.14 14.40 -14.70
N ASP A 120 0.56 14.29 -15.82
CA ASP A 120 0.25 13.31 -16.87
C ASP A 120 0.59 11.88 -16.43
N GLY A 121 1.66 11.70 -15.63
CA GLY A 121 1.98 10.42 -15.01
C GLY A 121 0.91 9.98 -14.03
N HIS A 122 0.42 10.88 -13.18
CA HIS A 122 -0.70 10.59 -12.27
C HIS A 122 -1.97 10.24 -13.04
N LYS A 123 -2.26 10.96 -14.14
CA LYS A 123 -3.39 10.62 -15.01
C LYS A 123 -3.25 9.22 -15.61
N THR A 124 -2.07 8.89 -16.12
CA THR A 124 -1.79 7.56 -16.69
C THR A 124 -1.99 6.45 -15.66
N VAL A 125 -1.54 6.66 -14.43
CA VAL A 125 -1.75 5.70 -13.33
C VAL A 125 -3.24 5.56 -13.01
N ALA A 126 -3.96 6.66 -12.90
CA ALA A 126 -5.40 6.63 -12.62
C ALA A 126 -6.18 5.92 -13.74
N ASP A 127 -5.90 6.20 -15.00
CA ASP A 127 -6.56 5.58 -16.16
C ASP A 127 -6.37 4.05 -16.19
N ARG A 128 -5.24 3.54 -15.63
CA ARG A 128 -4.97 2.10 -15.55
C ARG A 128 -5.51 1.48 -14.26
N LEU A 129 -5.44 2.17 -13.13
CA LEU A 129 -5.82 1.63 -11.83
C LEU A 129 -7.33 1.59 -11.63
N VAL A 130 -8.06 2.62 -12.08
CA VAL A 130 -9.51 2.74 -11.88
C VAL A 130 -10.28 1.52 -12.45
N PRO A 131 -10.04 1.05 -13.69
CA PRO A 131 -10.70 -0.14 -14.19
C PRO A 131 -10.45 -1.40 -13.34
N ILE A 132 -9.21 -1.58 -12.85
CA ILE A 132 -8.83 -2.73 -12.01
C ILE A 132 -9.62 -2.70 -10.68
N ILE A 133 -9.68 -1.54 -10.03
CA ILE A 133 -10.43 -1.34 -8.79
C ILE A 133 -11.91 -1.58 -9.04
N TRP A 134 -12.46 -0.98 -10.10
CA TRP A 134 -13.88 -1.10 -10.44
C TRP A 134 -14.30 -2.55 -10.65
N GLU A 135 -13.54 -3.31 -11.44
CA GLU A 135 -13.81 -4.72 -11.70
C GLU A 135 -13.79 -5.56 -10.41
N ALA A 136 -12.80 -5.35 -9.55
CA ALA A 136 -12.70 -6.08 -8.30
C ALA A 136 -13.85 -5.77 -7.34
N MET A 137 -14.29 -4.53 -7.27
CA MET A 137 -15.42 -4.12 -6.44
C MET A 137 -16.77 -4.64 -6.94
N GLN A 138 -16.93 -4.86 -8.24
CA GLN A 138 -18.13 -5.48 -8.79
C GLN A 138 -18.21 -6.98 -8.48
N LYS A 139 -17.06 -7.68 -8.47
CA LYS A 139 -16.98 -9.12 -8.17
C LYS A 139 -17.10 -9.44 -6.68
N GLY A 140 -16.91 -8.47 -5.80
CA GLY A 140 -17.00 -8.61 -4.35
C GLY A 140 -18.40 -8.37 -3.76
N ARG A 141 -19.35 -7.98 -4.59
CA ARG A 141 -20.77 -7.85 -4.25
C ARG A 141 -21.51 -9.12 -4.60
#